data_cb883d262a6c61a406ab72ccc50c2228
#
_entry.id   cb883d262a6c61a406ab72ccc50c2228
#
_cell.length_a   1.000
_cell.length_b   1.000
_cell.length_c   1.000
_cell.angle_alpha   90.00
_cell.angle_beta   90.00
_cell.angle_gamma   90.00
#
_symmetry.space_group_name_H-M   'P 1'
#
loop_
_entity.id
_entity.type
_entity.pdbx_description
1 polymer ?
#
loop_
_entity_poly.entity_id
_entity_poly.type
_entity_poly.pdbx_seq_one_letter_code
_entity_poly.pdbx_strand_id
1 'polypeptide(L)'
;MLQPKRTKFRKQFKGRIHGDAKGGTALNFGSFGLKAMEPERITARQIEAARRAISRHIKRAGRLWIRIFPDVPVTSKPAEVRMGKGKGNPEFWVARVKPGRIMFELDGVPHDVAEGAFERAAAKLPIKVKMVVRLGEGVGAQD
;
A
#
# COMPACT_ATOMS: atom_id res chain seq x y z
N MET A 1 -2.38 11.29 8.21
CA MET A 1 -1.82 10.18 7.42
C MET A 1 -1.26 9.12 8.35
N LEU A 2 -1.12 7.92 7.83
CA LEU A 2 -0.60 6.82 8.62
C LEU A 2 0.87 7.02 8.97
N GLN A 3 1.20 6.79 10.23
CA GLN A 3 2.58 6.78 10.66
C GLN A 3 2.62 6.12 12.03
N PRO A 4 3.77 5.56 12.45
CA PRO A 4 3.87 4.92 13.75
C PRO A 4 3.73 5.94 14.87
N LYS A 5 3.08 5.54 15.96
CA LYS A 5 2.99 6.38 17.13
C LYS A 5 4.31 6.42 17.89
N ARG A 6 5.01 5.29 17.90
CA ARG A 6 6.31 5.18 18.53
C ARG A 6 7.22 4.38 17.64
N THR A 7 8.50 4.72 17.66
CA THR A 7 9.49 3.96 16.93
C THR A 7 10.65 3.66 17.83
N LYS A 8 11.24 2.49 17.65
CA LYS A 8 12.45 2.12 18.36
C LYS A 8 13.60 2.95 17.84
N PHE A 9 13.64 3.17 16.54
CA PHE A 9 14.65 4.01 15.93
C PHE A 9 13.93 5.06 15.08
N ARG A 10 14.30 6.31 15.29
CA ARG A 10 13.70 7.41 14.56
C ARG A 10 14.16 7.45 13.11
N LYS A 11 15.36 6.96 12.85
CA LYS A 11 15.93 6.94 11.51
C LYS A 11 16.40 5.53 11.20
N GLN A 12 16.30 5.15 9.95
CA GLN A 12 16.73 3.83 9.52
C GLN A 12 17.47 3.95 8.19
N PHE A 13 18.32 2.97 7.92
CA PHE A 13 19.02 2.93 6.66
C PHE A 13 18.06 2.53 5.55
N LYS A 14 18.29 3.09 4.37
CA LYS A 14 17.58 2.62 3.20
C LYS A 14 18.12 1.24 2.88
N GLY A 15 17.27 0.32 2.64
CA GLY A 15 17.66 -0.98 2.17
C GLY A 15 17.08 -1.23 0.80
N ARG A 16 17.51 -2.29 0.17
CA ARG A 16 16.87 -2.76 -1.06
C ARG A 16 15.77 -3.73 -0.69
N ILE A 17 14.71 -3.72 -1.48
CA ILE A 17 13.63 -4.66 -1.27
C ILE A 17 13.90 -5.87 -2.13
N HIS A 18 14.09 -7.01 -1.48
CA HIS A 18 14.42 -8.26 -2.17
C HIS A 18 13.36 -9.31 -2.00
N GLY A 19 13.25 -10.15 -3.00
CA GLY A 19 12.41 -11.36 -2.93
C GLY A 19 10.93 -11.05 -2.99
N ASP A 20 10.14 -12.11 -2.83
CA ASP A 20 8.69 -12.01 -2.85
C ASP A 20 8.14 -11.95 -1.44
N ALA A 21 6.92 -11.46 -1.31
CA ALA A 21 6.27 -11.39 -0.02
C ALA A 21 6.03 -12.79 0.52
N LYS A 22 6.32 -12.98 1.80
CA LYS A 22 6.08 -14.27 2.47
C LYS A 22 4.83 -14.20 3.35
N GLY A 23 4.40 -13.00 3.70
CA GLY A 23 3.19 -12.80 4.45
C GLY A 23 2.30 -11.79 3.76
N GLY A 24 1.04 -11.74 4.12
CA GLY A 24 0.11 -10.79 3.52
C GLY A 24 -0.17 -11.06 2.05
N THR A 25 -0.07 -12.33 1.63
CA THR A 25 -0.27 -12.70 0.24
C THR A 25 -1.65 -13.26 -0.06
N ALA A 26 -2.46 -13.43 0.97
CA ALA A 26 -3.81 -13.98 0.82
C ALA A 26 -4.85 -12.99 1.34
N LEU A 27 -6.04 -13.07 0.78
CA LEU A 27 -7.16 -12.26 1.25
C LEU A 27 -7.64 -12.82 2.59
N ASN A 28 -7.72 -11.96 3.59
CA ASN A 28 -8.16 -12.36 4.92
C ASN A 28 -9.48 -11.73 5.33
N PHE A 29 -9.76 -10.55 4.85
CA PHE A 29 -10.92 -9.77 5.30
C PHE A 29 -11.99 -9.58 4.24
N GLY A 30 -11.60 -9.38 3.01
CA GLY A 30 -12.53 -9.03 1.95
C GLY A 30 -12.58 -10.05 0.83
N SER A 31 -13.49 -9.83 -0.10
CA SER A 31 -13.63 -10.67 -1.27
C SER A 31 -12.70 -10.27 -2.41
N PHE A 32 -12.23 -9.04 -2.38
CA PHE A 32 -11.36 -8.48 -3.42
C PHE A 32 -10.13 -7.86 -2.79
N GLY A 33 -9.02 -7.96 -3.47
CA GLY A 33 -7.78 -7.36 -2.99
C GLY A 33 -6.95 -6.76 -4.12
N LEU A 34 -6.11 -5.82 -3.76
CA LEU A 34 -5.16 -5.21 -4.69
C LEU A 34 -3.77 -5.70 -4.33
N LYS A 35 -3.20 -6.48 -5.24
CA LYS A 35 -1.92 -7.13 -5.02
C LYS A 35 -0.80 -6.38 -5.73
N ALA A 36 0.31 -6.19 -5.02
CA ALA A 36 1.51 -5.59 -5.61
C ALA A 36 2.17 -6.58 -6.54
N MET A 37 2.57 -6.11 -7.71
CA MET A 37 3.27 -6.95 -8.68
C MET A 37 4.74 -6.58 -8.80
N GLU A 38 5.15 -5.50 -8.16
CA GLU A 38 6.52 -5.01 -8.19
C GLU A 38 6.95 -4.60 -6.79
N PRO A 39 8.26 -4.64 -6.47
CA PRO A 39 8.73 -4.15 -5.19
C PRO A 39 8.83 -2.64 -5.21
N GLU A 40 8.44 -2.00 -4.12
CA GLU A 40 8.57 -0.54 -4.02
C GLU A 40 8.35 -0.08 -2.58
N ARG A 41 8.76 1.13 -2.32
CA ARG A 41 8.44 1.83 -1.09
C ARG A 41 7.23 2.71 -1.37
N ILE A 42 6.14 2.42 -0.67
CA ILE A 42 4.89 3.15 -0.85
C ILE A 42 4.78 4.17 0.28
N THR A 43 4.65 5.43 -0.07
CA THR A 43 4.61 6.49 0.94
C THR A 43 3.23 6.55 1.60
N ALA A 44 3.19 7.11 2.82
CA ALA A 44 1.92 7.34 3.50
C ALA A 44 0.96 8.17 2.66
N ARG A 45 1.49 9.14 1.91
CA ARG A 45 0.66 9.96 1.03
C ARG A 45 0.06 9.16 -0.11
N GLN A 46 0.83 8.24 -0.69
CA GLN A 46 0.33 7.36 -1.76
C GLN A 46 -0.75 6.43 -1.23
N ILE A 47 -0.55 5.88 -0.04
CA ILE A 47 -1.55 5.02 0.59
C ILE A 47 -2.84 5.82 0.81
N GLU A 48 -2.73 7.02 1.32
CA GLU A 48 -3.90 7.85 1.57
C GLU A 48 -4.61 8.25 0.28
N ALA A 49 -3.86 8.59 -0.76
CA ALA A 49 -4.43 8.93 -2.05
C ALA A 49 -5.19 7.74 -2.65
N ALA A 50 -4.62 6.55 -2.57
CA ALA A 50 -5.29 5.33 -3.05
C ALA A 50 -6.55 5.04 -2.24
N ARG A 51 -6.47 5.17 -0.91
CA ARG A 51 -7.62 4.98 -0.03
C ARG A 51 -8.77 5.91 -0.40
N ARG A 52 -8.45 7.18 -0.62
CA ARG A 52 -9.47 8.17 -0.99
C ARG A 52 -10.10 7.85 -2.34
N ALA A 53 -9.28 7.43 -3.31
CA ALA A 53 -9.78 7.07 -4.63
C ALA A 53 -10.77 5.90 -4.55
N ILE A 54 -10.43 4.89 -3.76
CA ILE A 54 -11.32 3.73 -3.55
C ILE A 54 -12.61 4.18 -2.86
N SER A 55 -12.48 4.93 -1.77
CA SER A 55 -13.66 5.37 -1.00
C SER A 55 -14.62 6.21 -1.82
N ARG A 56 -14.09 7.08 -2.66
CA ARG A 56 -14.94 7.88 -3.54
C ARG A 56 -15.70 7.03 -4.53
N HIS A 57 -15.03 6.03 -5.07
CA HIS A 57 -15.67 5.21 -6.10
C HIS A 57 -16.75 4.32 -5.52
N ILE A 58 -16.53 3.76 -4.34
CA ILE A 58 -17.53 2.89 -3.71
C ILE A 58 -18.60 3.67 -2.95
N LYS A 59 -18.44 4.99 -2.82
CA LYS A 59 -19.44 5.88 -2.20
C LYS A 59 -19.91 5.42 -0.83
N ARG A 60 -18.95 4.97 -0.01
CA ARG A 60 -19.21 4.46 1.33
C ARG A 60 -19.96 3.13 1.41
N ALA A 61 -20.22 2.50 0.27
CA ALA A 61 -20.75 1.15 0.28
C ALA A 61 -19.62 0.19 0.60
N GLY A 62 -19.92 -0.88 1.31
CA GLY A 62 -18.93 -1.88 1.59
C GLY A 62 -17.87 -1.45 2.61
N ARG A 63 -16.80 -2.22 2.66
CA ARG A 63 -15.71 -2.02 3.59
C ARG A 63 -14.36 -2.06 2.89
N LEU A 64 -13.43 -1.25 3.39
CA LEU A 64 -12.08 -1.19 2.87
C LEU A 64 -11.10 -1.44 4.02
N TRP A 65 -10.13 -2.31 3.79
CA TRP A 65 -9.04 -2.55 4.73
C TRP A 65 -7.72 -2.19 4.07
N ILE A 66 -6.88 -1.48 4.79
CA ILE A 66 -5.52 -1.17 4.36
C ILE A 66 -4.63 -2.21 5.02
N ARG A 67 -3.94 -3.04 4.21
CA ARG A 67 -3.14 -4.15 4.70
C ARG A 67 -1.65 -3.83 4.82
N ILE A 68 -1.24 -2.62 4.47
CA ILE A 68 0.15 -2.19 4.61
C ILE A 68 0.21 -0.98 5.51
N PHE A 69 1.34 -0.82 6.19
CA PHE A 69 1.52 0.30 7.10
C PHE A 69 2.88 0.95 6.86
N PRO A 70 2.93 2.27 6.76
CA PRO A 70 4.21 2.96 6.52
C PRO A 70 4.99 3.12 7.80
N ASP A 71 5.82 2.16 8.11
CA ASP A 71 6.58 2.12 9.35
C ASP A 71 8.08 2.44 9.19
N VAL A 72 8.53 2.67 7.98
CA VAL A 72 9.94 2.96 7.71
C VAL A 72 10.12 4.44 7.43
N PRO A 73 10.94 5.14 8.23
CA PRO A 73 11.17 6.56 8.00
C PRO A 73 12.15 6.78 6.85
N VAL A 74 11.89 7.81 6.06
CA VAL A 74 12.79 8.22 4.99
C VAL A 74 13.22 9.65 5.26
N THR A 75 14.52 9.88 5.21
CA THR A 75 15.09 11.20 5.43
C THR A 75 15.75 11.68 4.15
N SER A 76 15.73 12.98 3.92
CA SER A 76 16.52 13.55 2.86
C SER A 76 17.28 14.76 3.42
N LYS A 77 18.45 15.01 2.89
CA LYS A 77 19.22 16.18 3.29
C LYS A 77 18.85 17.35 2.40
N PRO A 78 18.60 18.51 2.99
CA PRO A 78 18.44 19.71 2.16
C PRO A 78 19.72 19.97 1.38
N ALA A 79 19.58 20.61 0.22
CA ALA A 79 20.70 20.86 -0.65
C ALA A 79 21.78 21.69 0.03
N GLU A 80 21.40 22.54 0.98
CA GLU A 80 22.34 23.39 1.68
C GLU A 80 23.05 22.74 2.82
N VAL A 81 22.65 21.56 3.22
CA VAL A 81 23.29 20.89 4.35
C VAL A 81 24.56 20.22 3.89
N ARG A 82 25.66 20.60 4.51
CA ARG A 82 26.95 20.03 4.15
C ARG A 82 27.10 18.63 4.72
N MET A 83 27.94 17.86 4.05
CA MET A 83 28.20 16.51 4.48
C MET A 83 28.78 16.47 5.88
N GLY A 84 28.57 15.36 6.56
CA GLY A 84 29.15 15.16 7.88
C GLY A 84 28.27 15.52 9.04
N LYS A 85 27.14 16.09 8.80
CA LYS A 85 26.23 16.44 9.88
C LYS A 85 25.20 15.35 10.22
N GLY A 86 25.42 14.14 9.76
CA GLY A 86 24.51 13.04 10.03
C GLY A 86 23.26 13.10 9.17
N LYS A 87 22.29 12.21 9.46
CA LYS A 87 21.05 12.18 8.71
C LYS A 87 20.16 13.32 9.12
N GLY A 88 19.43 13.85 8.16
CA GLY A 88 18.39 14.82 8.45
C GLY A 88 17.24 14.22 9.25
N ASN A 89 16.26 15.02 9.58
CA ASN A 89 15.06 14.53 10.25
C ASN A 89 14.23 13.66 9.32
N PRO A 90 13.48 12.70 9.85
CA PRO A 90 12.56 11.95 9.01
C PRO A 90 11.56 12.89 8.37
N GLU A 91 11.43 12.82 7.05
CA GLU A 91 10.48 13.65 6.34
C GLU A 91 9.17 12.96 6.04
N PHE A 92 9.22 11.67 5.82
CA PHE A 92 8.01 10.92 5.52
C PHE A 92 8.21 9.45 5.84
N TRP A 93 7.12 8.72 5.84
CA TRP A 93 7.09 7.31 6.19
C TRP A 93 6.67 6.49 4.99
N VAL A 94 7.27 5.32 4.85
CA VAL A 94 6.96 4.42 3.74
C VAL A 94 6.74 3.00 4.24
N ALA A 95 5.98 2.24 3.46
CA ALA A 95 5.85 0.81 3.63
C ALA A 95 6.72 0.15 2.56
N ARG A 96 7.52 -0.83 2.95
CA ARG A 96 8.29 -1.62 2.00
C ARG A 96 7.40 -2.75 1.53
N VAL A 97 7.07 -2.74 0.25
CA VAL A 97 6.13 -3.70 -0.31
C VAL A 97 6.88 -4.60 -1.28
N LYS A 98 6.69 -5.91 -1.12
CA LYS A 98 7.28 -6.90 -2.00
C LYS A 98 6.22 -7.43 -2.95
N PRO A 99 6.62 -7.94 -4.12
CA PRO A 99 5.64 -8.54 -5.04
C PRO A 99 4.85 -9.63 -4.35
N GLY A 100 3.56 -9.67 -4.60
CA GLY A 100 2.66 -10.65 -3.99
C GLY A 100 1.90 -10.12 -2.79
N ARG A 101 2.31 -9.01 -2.23
CA ARG A 101 1.67 -8.46 -1.04
C ARG A 101 0.30 -7.86 -1.38
N ILE A 102 -0.71 -8.22 -0.60
CA ILE A 102 -2.02 -7.60 -0.69
C ILE A 102 -1.96 -6.27 0.07
N MET A 103 -2.22 -5.18 -0.62
CA MET A 103 -2.13 -3.85 -0.03
C MET A 103 -3.46 -3.34 0.48
N PHE A 104 -4.54 -3.64 -0.24
CA PHE A 104 -5.89 -3.21 0.14
C PHE A 104 -6.85 -4.36 -0.08
N GLU A 105 -7.92 -4.40 0.72
CA GLU A 105 -9.00 -5.37 0.50
C GLU A 105 -10.33 -4.65 0.53
N LEU A 106 -11.26 -5.15 -0.27
CA LEU A 106 -12.62 -4.63 -0.35
C LEU A 106 -13.63 -5.75 -0.15
N ASP A 107 -14.74 -5.42 0.45
CA ASP A 107 -15.85 -6.33 0.57
C ASP A 107 -17.16 -5.54 0.52
N GLY A 108 -18.25 -6.23 0.21
CA GLY A 108 -19.56 -5.61 0.22
C GLY A 108 -19.89 -4.78 -1.01
N VAL A 109 -19.15 -4.95 -2.09
CA VAL A 109 -19.41 -4.27 -3.36
C VAL A 109 -19.38 -5.27 -4.48
N PRO A 110 -20.09 -5.00 -5.61
CA PRO A 110 -20.03 -5.87 -6.78
C PRO A 110 -18.64 -5.89 -7.41
N HIS A 111 -18.36 -6.93 -8.17
CA HIS A 111 -17.06 -7.11 -8.81
C HIS A 111 -16.67 -5.92 -9.68
N ASP A 112 -17.58 -5.42 -10.49
CA ASP A 112 -17.27 -4.31 -11.38
C ASP A 112 -16.97 -3.01 -10.63
N VAL A 113 -17.65 -2.80 -9.51
CA VAL A 113 -17.38 -1.63 -8.66
C VAL A 113 -16.01 -1.77 -8.01
N ALA A 114 -15.66 -2.95 -7.53
CA ALA A 114 -14.34 -3.19 -6.95
C ALA A 114 -13.24 -2.99 -7.99
N GLU A 115 -13.45 -3.49 -9.20
CA GLU A 115 -12.49 -3.33 -10.28
C GLU A 115 -12.26 -1.86 -10.60
N GLY A 116 -13.34 -1.08 -10.73
CA GLY A 116 -13.22 0.36 -10.98
C GLY A 116 -12.52 1.10 -9.85
N ALA A 117 -12.81 0.71 -8.61
CA ALA A 117 -12.18 1.33 -7.44
C ALA A 117 -10.67 1.07 -7.44
N PHE A 118 -10.27 -0.17 -7.70
CA PHE A 118 -8.85 -0.52 -7.71
C PHE A 118 -8.11 0.07 -8.91
N GLU A 119 -8.79 0.24 -10.03
CA GLU A 119 -8.21 0.93 -11.17
C GLU A 119 -7.85 2.36 -10.81
N ARG A 120 -8.73 3.04 -10.10
CA ARG A 120 -8.47 4.41 -9.65
C ARG A 120 -7.38 4.46 -8.60
N ALA A 121 -7.33 3.48 -7.72
CA ALA A 121 -6.26 3.38 -6.74
C ALA A 121 -4.92 3.12 -7.41
N ALA A 122 -4.90 2.29 -8.43
CA ALA A 122 -3.67 1.98 -9.14
C ALA A 122 -3.02 3.22 -9.74
N ALA A 123 -3.83 4.18 -10.17
CA ALA A 123 -3.32 5.43 -10.72
C ALA A 123 -2.59 6.27 -9.68
N LYS A 124 -2.81 6.01 -8.40
CA LYS A 124 -2.16 6.74 -7.30
C LYS A 124 -0.94 6.02 -6.75
N LEU A 125 -0.68 4.82 -7.22
CA LEU A 125 0.42 3.99 -6.73
C LEU A 125 1.54 3.95 -7.77
N PRO A 126 2.79 3.85 -7.33
CA PRO A 126 3.94 3.89 -8.25
C PRO A 126 4.30 2.56 -8.88
N ILE A 127 3.52 1.52 -8.64
CA ILE A 127 3.85 0.18 -9.09
C ILE A 127 2.69 -0.46 -9.83
N LYS A 128 3.00 -1.52 -10.55
CA LYS A 128 1.97 -2.34 -11.17
C LYS A 128 1.25 -3.14 -10.10
N VAL A 129 -0.05 -3.21 -10.22
CA VAL A 129 -0.91 -3.91 -9.26
C VAL A 129 -1.92 -4.76 -10.02
N LYS A 130 -2.48 -5.72 -9.32
CA LYS A 130 -3.48 -6.61 -9.91
C LYS A 130 -4.59 -6.85 -8.89
N MET A 131 -5.84 -6.83 -9.34
CA MET A 131 -6.95 -7.20 -8.48
C MET A 131 -7.01 -8.71 -8.37
N VAL A 132 -7.21 -9.21 -7.14
CA VAL A 132 -7.41 -10.63 -6.89
C VAL A 132 -8.77 -10.82 -6.25
N VAL A 133 -9.35 -11.98 -6.47
CA VAL A 133 -10.67 -12.33 -5.97
C VAL A 133 -10.55 -13.57 -5.12
N ARG A 134 -11.31 -13.62 -4.03
CA ARG A 134 -11.29 -14.78 -3.16
C ARG A 134 -11.90 -15.98 -3.88
N LEU A 135 -11.18 -17.08 -3.85
CA LEU A 135 -11.70 -18.30 -4.45
C LEU A 135 -12.92 -18.80 -3.70
N GLY A 136 -13.89 -19.28 -4.42
CA GLY A 136 -15.11 -19.79 -3.84
C GLY A 136 -16.19 -18.77 -3.59
N GLU A 137 -15.90 -17.52 -3.84
CA GLU A 137 -16.86 -16.47 -3.67
C GLU A 137 -17.56 -16.24 -4.97
N GLY A 138 -18.38 -16.99 -5.31
CA GLY A 138 -19.25 -16.76 -6.38
C GLY A 138 -18.65 -16.40 -7.61
N VAL A 139 -18.68 -15.53 -8.04
CA VAL A 139 -18.40 -15.13 -9.20
C VAL A 139 -17.23 -15.26 -9.85
N GLY A 140 -17.26 -15.95 -10.56
CA GLY A 140 -16.39 -15.87 -11.45
C GLY A 140 -15.09 -15.71 -11.13
N ALA A 141 -14.54 -16.60 -10.80
CA ALA A 141 -13.23 -16.59 -10.61
C ALA A 141 -12.57 -16.24 -11.88
N GLN A 142 -12.88 -15.18 -12.35
CA GLN A 142 -12.29 -14.86 -13.51
C GLN A 142 -11.17 -14.06 -13.27
N ASP A 143 -10.15 -14.27 -13.82
CA ASP A 143 -8.96 -13.56 -13.59
C ASP A 143 -8.78 -12.30 -14.21
#